data_c2feb8481754dd90fa4c9dc20144f5ee
#
_entry.id   c2feb8481754dd90fa4c9dc20144f5ee
#
_cell.length_a   1.000
_cell.length_b   1.000
_cell.length_c   1.000
_cell.angle_alpha   90.00
_cell.angle_beta   90.00
_cell.angle_gamma   90.00
#
_symmetry.space_group_name_H-M   'P 1'
#
loop_
_entity.id
_entity.type
_entity.pdbx_description
1 polymer ?
#
loop_
_entity_poly.entity_id
_entity_poly.type
_entity_poly.pdbx_seq_one_letter_code
_entity_poly.pdbx_strand_id
1 'polypeptide(L)'
;MKIPQEFDTIRPWEPEDLPEVFDRLLSNDQFKQVLAYLYPQVPFEMIAQKLKACKTNLDFQLAFAYDFVHGILKKAATGCEMDCAAIDNTRNYTFISNHRDIVLDSAILDVMLIDNGFKTTCEIAIGDNLLSLPWVKDLVRVNKAFIVERALSMRQMLMSSKRLSDYMHFAIKEKNENIWIAQREGRAKDSDDRTQKSILQMMAMGGEGIIIERLKQLHLVPLSISYEFDPCDFLKAKEYQQKRDVEGWKKGPMDDLVSMQTGIFGYKGHVHYHAAPCIDEYLDTLDPEMPKQELFNTIAAHIDHEIHSHYRLYPGNYVALDLLENTEAHASEYTPEDKARFEKYIAGQLAKIELPDKDEAFLKEKILTMYANPVRNFLATK
;
A
#
# COMPACT_ATOMS: atom_id res chain seq x y z
N MET A 1 -20.89 19.94 0.86
CA MET A 1 -19.91 20.42 -0.15
C MET A 1 -20.33 19.85 -1.50
N LYS A 2 -20.23 20.62 -2.60
CA LYS A 2 -20.59 20.11 -3.94
C LYS A 2 -19.32 19.57 -4.63
N ILE A 3 -19.27 18.26 -4.87
CA ILE A 3 -18.17 17.64 -5.59
C ILE A 3 -18.31 17.88 -7.08
N PRO A 4 -17.23 18.26 -7.80
CA PRO A 4 -17.24 18.39 -9.25
C PRO A 4 -17.61 17.08 -9.94
N GLN A 5 -18.53 17.14 -10.92
CA GLN A 5 -19.06 15.97 -11.64
C GLN A 5 -17.96 15.18 -12.38
N GLU A 6 -16.88 15.84 -12.76
CA GLU A 6 -15.72 15.18 -13.41
C GLU A 6 -15.05 14.11 -12.54
N PHE A 7 -15.25 14.13 -11.22
CA PHE A 7 -14.72 13.14 -10.29
C PHE A 7 -15.64 11.94 -10.04
N ASP A 8 -16.90 11.96 -10.51
CA ASP A 8 -17.90 10.92 -10.20
C ASP A 8 -17.45 9.50 -10.55
N THR A 9 -16.65 9.34 -11.61
CA THR A 9 -16.17 8.03 -12.04
C THR A 9 -15.03 7.48 -11.20
N ILE A 10 -14.31 8.35 -10.48
CA ILE A 10 -13.09 7.96 -9.72
C ILE A 10 -13.20 8.16 -8.21
N ARG A 11 -14.01 9.10 -7.71
CA ARG A 11 -14.11 9.42 -6.28
C ARG A 11 -14.63 8.26 -5.44
N PRO A 12 -14.36 8.21 -4.12
CA PRO A 12 -15.12 7.39 -3.19
C PRO A 12 -16.64 7.65 -3.29
N TRP A 13 -17.45 6.75 -2.78
CA TRP A 13 -18.86 7.03 -2.58
C TRP A 13 -19.01 8.05 -1.44
N GLU A 14 -19.87 9.02 -1.60
CA GLU A 14 -20.14 10.04 -0.58
C GLU A 14 -21.34 9.61 0.30
N PRO A 15 -21.57 10.26 1.45
CA PRO A 15 -22.69 9.93 2.34
C PRO A 15 -24.04 9.82 1.65
N GLU A 16 -24.30 10.65 0.65
CA GLU A 16 -25.56 10.66 -0.13
C GLU A 16 -25.70 9.42 -1.02
N ASP A 17 -24.58 8.83 -1.48
CA ASP A 17 -24.56 7.63 -2.32
C ASP A 17 -24.77 6.36 -1.52
N LEU A 18 -24.38 6.34 -0.21
CA LEU A 18 -24.26 5.14 0.61
C LEU A 18 -25.56 4.32 0.71
N PRO A 19 -26.77 4.88 0.89
CA PRO A 19 -28.00 4.10 1.01
C PRO A 19 -28.23 3.20 -0.20
N GLU A 20 -28.09 3.75 -1.42
CA GLU A 20 -28.27 2.99 -2.66
C GLU A 20 -27.15 1.96 -2.85
N VAL A 21 -25.89 2.33 -2.55
CA VAL A 21 -24.75 1.43 -2.64
C VAL A 21 -24.90 0.26 -1.68
N PHE A 22 -25.34 0.49 -0.44
CA PHE A 22 -25.58 -0.57 0.52
C PHE A 22 -26.70 -1.52 0.08
N ASP A 23 -27.76 -1.00 -0.52
CA ASP A 23 -28.82 -1.86 -1.06
C ASP A 23 -28.31 -2.74 -2.22
N ARG A 24 -27.46 -2.21 -3.11
CA ARG A 24 -26.81 -2.99 -4.17
C ARG A 24 -25.88 -4.07 -3.61
N LEU A 25 -25.04 -3.72 -2.63
CA LEU A 25 -24.12 -4.67 -1.97
C LEU A 25 -24.91 -5.78 -1.26
N LEU A 26 -25.93 -5.45 -0.47
CA LEU A 26 -26.73 -6.41 0.28
C LEU A 26 -27.61 -7.30 -0.62
N SER A 27 -27.90 -6.90 -1.86
CA SER A 27 -28.59 -7.73 -2.84
C SER A 27 -27.65 -8.69 -3.59
N ASN A 28 -26.33 -8.47 -3.57
CA ASN A 28 -25.37 -9.27 -4.30
C ASN A 28 -25.00 -10.56 -3.57
N ASP A 29 -25.22 -11.72 -4.23
CA ASP A 29 -25.03 -13.04 -3.59
C ASP A 29 -23.56 -13.36 -3.28
N GLN A 30 -22.60 -12.91 -4.10
CA GLN A 30 -21.17 -13.09 -3.80
C GLN A 30 -20.77 -12.28 -2.55
N PHE A 31 -21.26 -11.05 -2.43
CA PHE A 31 -21.01 -10.24 -1.25
C PHE A 31 -21.62 -10.87 0.01
N LYS A 32 -22.84 -11.42 -0.07
CA LYS A 32 -23.45 -12.18 1.04
C LYS A 32 -22.60 -13.38 1.46
N GLN A 33 -22.05 -14.13 0.49
CA GLN A 33 -21.14 -15.25 0.78
C GLN A 33 -19.87 -14.80 1.51
N VAL A 34 -19.30 -13.67 1.09
CA VAL A 34 -18.13 -13.08 1.77
C VAL A 34 -18.49 -12.68 3.21
N LEU A 35 -19.64 -12.03 3.41
CA LEU A 35 -20.10 -11.68 4.76
C LEU A 35 -20.33 -12.91 5.64
N ALA A 36 -20.94 -13.97 5.11
CA ALA A 36 -21.14 -15.22 5.83
C ALA A 36 -19.81 -15.91 6.20
N TYR A 37 -18.80 -15.82 5.33
CA TYR A 37 -17.47 -16.32 5.62
C TYR A 37 -16.74 -15.51 6.71
N LEU A 38 -16.84 -14.18 6.65
CA LEU A 38 -16.15 -13.29 7.60
C LEU A 38 -16.84 -13.26 8.98
N TYR A 39 -18.17 -13.40 9.01
CA TYR A 39 -19.00 -13.30 10.21
C TYR A 39 -19.90 -14.52 10.40
N PRO A 40 -19.33 -15.75 10.51
CA PRO A 40 -20.11 -17.00 10.47
C PRO A 40 -21.10 -17.16 11.64
N GLN A 41 -20.93 -16.40 12.71
CA GLN A 41 -21.78 -16.45 13.92
C GLN A 41 -22.80 -15.29 13.97
N VAL A 42 -22.81 -14.39 12.99
CA VAL A 42 -23.68 -13.20 12.99
C VAL A 42 -24.77 -13.37 11.91
N PRO A 43 -26.06 -13.30 12.28
CA PRO A 43 -27.14 -13.31 11.30
C PRO A 43 -26.99 -12.21 10.25
N PHE A 44 -27.27 -12.53 8.99
CA PHE A 44 -27.13 -11.58 7.87
C PHE A 44 -27.92 -10.28 8.10
N GLU A 45 -29.14 -10.40 8.67
CA GLU A 45 -30.01 -9.27 8.96
C GLU A 45 -29.37 -8.27 9.94
N MET A 46 -28.60 -8.77 10.92
CA MET A 46 -27.88 -7.92 11.87
C MET A 46 -26.72 -7.17 11.16
N ILE A 47 -26.00 -7.87 10.27
CA ILE A 47 -24.94 -7.24 9.47
C ILE A 47 -25.55 -6.18 8.56
N ALA A 48 -26.65 -6.49 7.89
CA ALA A 48 -27.38 -5.57 7.02
C ALA A 48 -27.86 -4.31 7.78
N GLN A 49 -28.42 -4.49 8.98
CA GLN A 49 -28.82 -3.37 9.83
C GLN A 49 -27.62 -2.50 10.25
N LYS A 50 -26.51 -3.13 10.66
CA LYS A 50 -25.28 -2.43 11.03
C LYS A 50 -24.73 -1.64 9.84
N LEU A 51 -24.73 -2.23 8.63
CA LEU A 51 -24.29 -1.56 7.40
C LEU A 51 -25.16 -0.34 7.07
N LYS A 52 -26.49 -0.48 7.09
CA LYS A 52 -27.44 0.61 6.82
C LYS A 52 -27.44 1.71 7.91
N ALA A 53 -26.92 1.42 9.09
CA ALA A 53 -26.76 2.41 10.15
C ALA A 53 -25.58 3.36 9.91
N CYS A 54 -24.58 2.96 9.09
CA CYS A 54 -23.45 3.81 8.73
C CYS A 54 -23.95 5.00 7.89
N LYS A 55 -23.59 6.21 8.30
CA LYS A 55 -23.97 7.48 7.62
C LYS A 55 -22.83 8.07 6.82
N THR A 56 -21.60 7.69 7.15
CA THR A 56 -20.38 8.12 6.49
C THR A 56 -19.49 6.93 6.17
N ASN A 57 -18.52 7.12 5.29
CA ASN A 57 -17.48 6.12 5.00
C ASN A 57 -16.67 5.79 6.27
N LEU A 58 -16.41 6.79 7.10
CA LEU A 58 -15.71 6.58 8.36
C LEU A 58 -16.54 5.69 9.32
N ASP A 59 -17.87 5.88 9.39
CA ASP A 59 -18.73 4.97 10.18
C ASP A 59 -18.60 3.52 9.69
N PHE A 60 -18.57 3.32 8.36
CA PHE A 60 -18.37 1.99 7.77
C PHE A 60 -17.00 1.43 8.15
N GLN A 61 -15.92 2.21 8.01
CA GLN A 61 -14.57 1.78 8.35
C GLN A 61 -14.46 1.40 9.82
N LEU A 62 -14.99 2.21 10.73
CA LEU A 62 -14.99 1.92 12.17
C LEU A 62 -15.87 0.72 12.53
N ALA A 63 -17.01 0.55 11.86
CA ALA A 63 -17.93 -0.54 12.15
C ALA A 63 -17.47 -1.90 11.61
N PHE A 64 -16.71 -1.95 10.53
CA PHE A 64 -16.36 -3.19 9.83
C PHE A 64 -14.88 -3.39 9.61
N ALA A 65 -14.17 -2.38 9.04
CA ALA A 65 -12.76 -2.53 8.68
C ALA A 65 -11.84 -2.52 9.90
N TYR A 66 -12.09 -1.65 10.88
CA TYR A 66 -11.25 -1.47 12.06
C TYR A 66 -11.13 -2.76 12.88
N ASP A 67 -12.25 -3.33 13.33
CA ASP A 67 -12.25 -4.58 14.09
C ASP A 67 -11.69 -5.76 13.27
N PHE A 68 -11.96 -5.79 11.98
CA PHE A 68 -11.48 -6.84 11.07
C PHE A 68 -9.95 -6.81 10.97
N VAL A 69 -9.34 -5.63 10.73
CA VAL A 69 -7.89 -5.48 10.63
C VAL A 69 -7.21 -5.81 11.95
N HIS A 70 -7.70 -5.30 13.08
CA HIS A 70 -7.20 -5.67 14.41
C HIS A 70 -7.29 -7.18 14.67
N GLY A 71 -8.40 -7.81 14.27
CA GLY A 71 -8.59 -9.26 14.40
C GLY A 71 -7.60 -10.07 13.56
N ILE A 72 -7.25 -9.59 12.36
CA ILE A 72 -6.21 -10.17 11.51
C ILE A 72 -4.84 -9.99 12.14
N LEU A 73 -4.48 -8.77 12.53
CA LEU A 73 -3.18 -8.48 13.14
C LEU A 73 -2.95 -9.33 14.39
N LYS A 74 -3.95 -9.47 15.24
CA LYS A 74 -3.87 -10.33 16.44
C LYS A 74 -3.57 -11.80 16.12
N LYS A 75 -3.99 -12.30 14.95
CA LYS A 75 -3.79 -13.70 14.53
C LYS A 75 -2.53 -13.90 13.71
N ALA A 76 -2.17 -12.92 12.90
CA ALA A 76 -1.15 -13.04 11.85
C ALA A 76 0.11 -12.20 12.11
N ALA A 77 0.16 -11.40 13.17
CA ALA A 77 1.32 -10.59 13.54
C ALA A 77 1.68 -10.78 15.01
N THR A 78 2.94 -10.55 15.37
CA THR A 78 3.43 -10.51 16.75
C THR A 78 3.29 -9.13 17.37
N GLY A 79 3.12 -8.10 16.55
CA GLY A 79 2.89 -6.71 16.91
C GLY A 79 2.69 -5.87 15.67
N CYS A 80 2.03 -4.74 15.85
CA CYS A 80 1.88 -3.72 14.82
C CYS A 80 1.94 -2.35 15.49
N GLU A 81 2.80 -1.47 15.01
CA GLU A 81 2.99 -0.13 15.56
C GLU A 81 3.26 0.90 14.48
N MET A 82 2.93 2.15 14.77
CA MET A 82 3.22 3.29 13.90
C MET A 82 3.91 4.39 14.70
N ASP A 83 5.06 4.84 14.20
CA ASP A 83 5.69 6.08 14.61
C ASP A 83 5.22 7.21 13.70
N CYS A 84 4.54 8.18 14.26
CA CYS A 84 4.06 9.38 13.57
C CYS A 84 4.39 10.66 14.35
N ALA A 85 5.39 10.63 15.24
CA ALA A 85 5.77 11.76 16.08
C ALA A 85 6.24 12.98 15.28
N ALA A 86 6.65 12.80 14.02
CA ALA A 86 7.13 13.87 13.14
C ALA A 86 6.00 14.66 12.45
N ILE A 87 4.73 14.24 12.60
CA ILE A 87 3.59 14.88 11.93
C ILE A 87 2.48 15.24 12.92
N ASP A 88 1.70 16.26 12.56
CA ASP A 88 0.58 16.76 13.36
C ASP A 88 -0.72 16.02 13.01
N ASN A 89 -1.30 15.28 13.94
CA ASN A 89 -2.54 14.51 13.75
C ASN A 89 -3.80 15.38 13.56
N THR A 90 -3.69 16.70 13.66
CA THR A 90 -4.78 17.65 13.37
C THR A 90 -4.80 18.13 11.91
N ARG A 91 -3.76 17.81 11.13
CA ARG A 91 -3.61 18.16 9.72
C ARG A 91 -3.89 16.95 8.81
N ASN A 92 -4.10 17.23 7.53
CA ASN A 92 -4.29 16.20 6.51
C ASN A 92 -3.05 16.12 5.61
N TYR A 93 -2.72 14.89 5.18
CA TYR A 93 -1.51 14.58 4.45
C TYR A 93 -1.77 13.60 3.30
N THR A 94 -0.90 13.65 2.30
CA THR A 94 -0.76 12.59 1.32
C THR A 94 0.42 11.70 1.74
N PHE A 95 0.10 10.51 2.27
CA PHE A 95 1.08 9.49 2.60
C PHE A 95 1.55 8.79 1.31
N ILE A 96 2.83 8.93 0.98
CA ILE A 96 3.48 8.24 -0.14
C ILE A 96 4.40 7.15 0.40
N SER A 97 4.15 5.88 0.10
CA SER A 97 4.84 4.77 0.73
C SER A 97 5.44 3.77 -0.24
N ASN A 98 6.42 3.00 0.24
CA ASN A 98 6.72 1.69 -0.34
C ASN A 98 5.49 0.77 -0.23
N HIS A 99 5.45 -0.33 -1.02
CA HIS A 99 4.24 -1.14 -1.14
C HIS A 99 4.57 -2.63 -1.01
N ARG A 100 4.04 -3.26 0.05
CA ARG A 100 4.27 -4.67 0.42
C ARG A 100 3.07 -5.56 0.12
N ASP A 101 1.87 -5.12 0.54
CA ASP A 101 0.63 -5.89 0.46
C ASP A 101 -0.47 -5.13 -0.30
N ILE A 102 -1.25 -5.83 -1.13
CA ILE A 102 -2.27 -5.19 -1.99
C ILE A 102 -3.37 -4.51 -1.14
N VAL A 103 -3.74 -5.12 -0.02
CA VAL A 103 -4.89 -4.70 0.81
C VAL A 103 -4.44 -4.09 2.12
N LEU A 104 -3.48 -4.74 2.80
CA LEU A 104 -3.19 -4.41 4.18
C LEU A 104 -2.34 -3.15 4.37
N ASP A 105 -1.55 -2.74 3.39
CA ASP A 105 -0.72 -1.53 3.56
C ASP A 105 -1.58 -0.30 3.87
N SER A 106 -2.64 -0.07 3.11
CA SER A 106 -3.57 1.03 3.37
C SER A 106 -4.53 0.74 4.51
N ALA A 107 -5.00 -0.51 4.64
CA ALA A 107 -5.96 -0.85 5.68
C ALA A 107 -5.35 -0.78 7.10
N ILE A 108 -4.09 -1.19 7.27
CA ILE A 108 -3.36 -1.04 8.54
C ILE A 108 -3.08 0.44 8.80
N LEU A 109 -2.68 1.21 7.77
CA LEU A 109 -2.47 2.65 7.93
C LEU A 109 -3.74 3.33 8.46
N ASP A 110 -4.91 3.03 7.88
CA ASP A 110 -6.18 3.61 8.32
C ASP A 110 -6.47 3.33 9.80
N VAL A 111 -6.22 2.10 10.25
CA VAL A 111 -6.36 1.72 11.66
C VAL A 111 -5.35 2.45 12.54
N MET A 112 -4.08 2.48 12.14
CA MET A 112 -3.03 3.16 12.90
C MET A 112 -3.25 4.66 12.99
N LEU A 113 -3.80 5.32 11.96
CA LEU A 113 -4.15 6.73 12.03
C LEU A 113 -5.21 7.00 13.11
N ILE A 114 -6.26 6.20 13.16
CA ILE A 114 -7.30 6.31 14.19
C ILE A 114 -6.71 6.07 15.58
N ASP A 115 -5.89 5.03 15.74
CA ASP A 115 -5.24 4.70 17.02
C ASP A 115 -4.30 5.80 17.50
N ASN A 116 -3.70 6.58 16.58
CA ASN A 116 -2.85 7.73 16.87
C ASN A 116 -3.60 9.07 16.90
N GLY A 117 -4.93 9.04 16.96
CA GLY A 117 -5.77 10.23 17.20
C GLY A 117 -6.03 11.12 16.00
N PHE A 118 -5.76 10.65 14.77
CA PHE A 118 -6.21 11.34 13.56
C PHE A 118 -7.74 11.33 13.49
N LYS A 119 -8.32 12.41 12.98
CA LYS A 119 -9.78 12.56 12.88
C LYS A 119 -10.41 11.72 11.77
N THR A 120 -9.62 11.34 10.78
CA THR A 120 -10.07 10.60 9.61
C THR A 120 -8.97 9.65 9.11
N THR A 121 -9.38 8.67 8.34
CA THR A 121 -8.54 7.72 7.62
C THR A 121 -8.08 8.29 6.29
N CYS A 122 -7.42 7.49 5.44
CA CYS A 122 -7.02 7.90 4.10
C CYS A 122 -8.11 7.61 3.05
N GLU A 123 -8.16 8.46 2.03
CA GLU A 123 -8.64 8.06 0.73
C GLU A 123 -7.53 7.30 -0.01
N ILE A 124 -7.87 6.12 -0.56
CA ILE A 124 -6.90 5.14 -1.02
C ILE A 124 -6.85 5.11 -2.55
N ALA A 125 -5.67 5.36 -3.14
CA ALA A 125 -5.46 5.21 -4.59
C ALA A 125 -5.44 3.72 -4.98
N ILE A 126 -6.44 3.25 -5.75
CA ILE A 126 -6.54 1.86 -6.19
C ILE A 126 -6.62 1.74 -7.72
N GLY A 127 -5.83 0.85 -8.32
CA GLY A 127 -5.90 0.58 -9.76
C GLY A 127 -7.18 -0.15 -10.15
N ASP A 128 -7.82 0.28 -11.24
CA ASP A 128 -9.06 -0.30 -11.77
C ASP A 128 -8.90 -1.76 -12.20
N ASN A 129 -7.67 -2.21 -12.50
CA ASN A 129 -7.35 -3.60 -12.81
C ASN A 129 -7.67 -4.59 -11.66
N LEU A 130 -7.79 -4.10 -10.42
CA LEU A 130 -8.18 -4.89 -9.24
C LEU A 130 -9.70 -4.95 -9.04
N LEU A 131 -10.48 -4.21 -9.83
CA LEU A 131 -11.91 -3.95 -9.63
C LEU A 131 -12.78 -4.61 -10.71
N SER A 132 -12.47 -5.86 -11.06
CA SER A 132 -13.17 -6.61 -12.12
C SER A 132 -14.64 -6.94 -11.77
N LEU A 133 -14.99 -7.01 -10.48
CA LEU A 133 -16.33 -7.30 -10.01
C LEU A 133 -17.03 -6.01 -9.56
N PRO A 134 -18.27 -5.72 -10.04
CA PRO A 134 -18.98 -4.49 -9.68
C PRO A 134 -19.15 -4.27 -8.18
N TRP A 135 -19.48 -5.32 -7.43
CA TRP A 135 -19.65 -5.22 -5.97
C TRP A 135 -18.33 -4.93 -5.24
N VAL A 136 -17.19 -5.41 -5.77
CA VAL A 136 -15.86 -5.07 -5.23
C VAL A 136 -15.58 -3.60 -5.44
N LYS A 137 -15.91 -3.07 -6.64
CA LYS A 137 -15.78 -1.65 -6.94
C LYS A 137 -16.64 -0.79 -6.02
N ASP A 138 -17.88 -1.21 -5.74
CA ASP A 138 -18.74 -0.51 -4.78
C ASP A 138 -18.14 -0.56 -3.36
N LEU A 139 -17.70 -1.72 -2.91
CA LEU A 139 -17.14 -1.92 -1.57
C LEU A 139 -15.89 -1.06 -1.32
N VAL A 140 -14.94 -1.06 -2.26
CA VAL A 140 -13.70 -0.28 -2.07
C VAL A 140 -13.98 1.22 -2.08
N ARG A 141 -14.94 1.69 -2.88
CA ARG A 141 -15.35 3.10 -2.90
C ARG A 141 -16.11 3.50 -1.61
N VAL A 142 -16.86 2.59 -1.00
CA VAL A 142 -17.39 2.78 0.36
C VAL A 142 -16.23 2.88 1.37
N ASN A 143 -15.17 2.11 1.18
CA ASN A 143 -13.96 2.16 2.01
C ASN A 143 -13.00 3.29 1.60
N LYS A 144 -13.51 4.40 1.10
CA LYS A 144 -12.76 5.60 0.70
C LYS A 144 -11.75 5.40 -0.43
N ALA A 145 -11.84 4.35 -1.26
CA ALA A 145 -10.94 4.23 -2.40
C ALA A 145 -11.35 5.15 -3.55
N PHE A 146 -10.37 5.85 -4.15
CA PHE A 146 -10.51 6.49 -5.44
C PHE A 146 -9.75 5.72 -6.52
N ILE A 147 -10.26 5.77 -7.75
CA ILE A 147 -9.86 4.86 -8.82
C ILE A 147 -8.77 5.48 -9.68
N VAL A 148 -7.66 4.75 -9.82
CA VAL A 148 -6.59 5.04 -10.78
C VAL A 148 -6.85 4.24 -12.05
N GLU A 149 -7.28 4.91 -13.11
CA GLU A 149 -7.56 4.29 -14.40
C GLU A 149 -6.26 3.87 -15.10
N ARG A 150 -6.22 2.64 -15.61
CA ARG A 150 -5.09 2.03 -16.31
C ARG A 150 -5.49 1.57 -17.71
N ALA A 151 -4.54 1.02 -18.45
CA ALA A 151 -4.77 0.48 -19.79
C ALA A 151 -5.40 1.45 -20.80
N LEU A 152 -5.06 2.75 -20.70
CA LEU A 152 -5.57 3.83 -21.53
C LEU A 152 -4.62 4.14 -22.71
N SER A 153 -5.17 4.72 -23.77
CA SER A 153 -4.34 5.37 -24.79
C SER A 153 -3.55 6.54 -24.20
N MET A 154 -2.44 6.95 -24.82
CA MET A 154 -1.58 8.03 -24.31
C MET A 154 -2.37 9.32 -24.00
N ARG A 155 -3.30 9.71 -24.89
CA ARG A 155 -4.16 10.90 -24.68
C ARG A 155 -5.09 10.74 -23.49
N GLN A 156 -5.73 9.56 -23.37
CA GLN A 156 -6.62 9.26 -22.25
C GLN A 156 -5.84 9.20 -20.93
N MET A 157 -4.63 8.63 -20.94
CA MET A 157 -3.74 8.59 -19.78
C MET A 157 -3.40 9.99 -19.26
N LEU A 158 -3.11 10.95 -20.17
CA LEU A 158 -2.84 12.33 -19.77
C LEU A 158 -4.06 13.00 -19.12
N MET A 159 -5.26 12.81 -19.71
CA MET A 159 -6.50 13.36 -19.16
C MET A 159 -6.87 12.72 -17.83
N SER A 160 -6.73 11.42 -17.71
CA SER A 160 -6.99 10.68 -16.47
C SER A 160 -5.99 11.08 -15.37
N SER A 161 -4.71 11.21 -15.69
CA SER A 161 -3.68 11.69 -14.73
C SER A 161 -3.97 13.11 -14.25
N LYS A 162 -4.40 14.01 -15.14
CA LYS A 162 -4.79 15.38 -14.74
C LYS A 162 -5.98 15.36 -13.81
N ARG A 163 -7.05 14.63 -14.16
CA ARG A 163 -8.25 14.47 -13.33
C ARG A 163 -7.92 13.86 -11.96
N LEU A 164 -7.06 12.83 -11.93
CA LEU A 164 -6.61 12.20 -10.70
C LEU A 164 -5.87 13.19 -9.79
N SER A 165 -4.95 13.97 -10.38
CA SER A 165 -4.22 15.01 -9.66
C SER A 165 -5.15 16.08 -9.11
N ASP A 166 -6.08 16.57 -9.91
CA ASP A 166 -7.10 17.57 -9.48
C ASP A 166 -7.96 17.03 -8.34
N TYR A 167 -8.33 15.74 -8.43
CA TYR A 167 -9.06 15.08 -7.35
C TYR A 167 -8.23 15.01 -6.05
N MET A 168 -6.95 14.66 -6.12
CA MET A 168 -6.09 14.62 -4.93
C MET A 168 -5.99 15.99 -4.25
N HIS A 169 -5.80 17.07 -5.04
CA HIS A 169 -5.79 18.42 -4.50
C HIS A 169 -7.15 18.81 -3.87
N PHE A 170 -8.25 18.42 -4.50
CA PHE A 170 -9.59 18.62 -3.97
C PHE A 170 -9.81 17.86 -2.65
N ALA A 171 -9.36 16.60 -2.56
CA ALA A 171 -9.49 15.78 -1.36
C ALA A 171 -8.74 16.38 -0.17
N ILE A 172 -7.51 16.85 -0.36
CA ILE A 172 -6.71 17.51 0.68
C ILE A 172 -7.30 18.86 1.07
N LYS A 173 -7.57 19.75 0.08
CA LYS A 173 -7.89 21.18 0.33
C LYS A 173 -9.34 21.39 0.74
N GLU A 174 -10.27 20.70 0.10
CA GLU A 174 -11.71 20.97 0.23
C GLU A 174 -12.42 19.92 1.09
N LYS A 175 -12.07 18.62 0.91
CA LYS A 175 -12.67 17.55 1.70
C LYS A 175 -12.00 17.40 3.09
N ASN A 176 -10.79 17.90 3.25
CA ASN A 176 -9.96 17.71 4.44
C ASN A 176 -9.76 16.21 4.76
N GLU A 177 -9.48 15.41 3.73
CA GLU A 177 -9.18 14.00 3.86
C GLU A 177 -7.67 13.72 3.73
N ASN A 178 -7.18 12.67 4.38
CA ASN A 178 -5.86 12.15 4.09
C ASN A 178 -5.90 11.34 2.80
N ILE A 179 -4.74 11.16 2.16
CA ILE A 179 -4.59 10.31 0.97
C ILE A 179 -3.47 9.30 1.23
N TRP A 180 -3.67 8.06 0.78
CA TRP A 180 -2.59 7.09 0.64
C TRP A 180 -2.36 6.74 -0.83
N ILE A 181 -1.11 6.78 -1.25
CA ILE A 181 -0.66 6.36 -2.57
C ILE A 181 0.69 5.65 -2.48
N ALA A 182 0.86 4.57 -3.24
CA ALA A 182 2.15 3.92 -3.36
C ALA A 182 3.14 4.78 -4.17
N GLN A 183 4.42 4.78 -3.80
CA GLN A 183 5.50 5.52 -4.48
C GLN A 183 5.78 5.05 -5.90
N ARG A 184 5.18 3.93 -6.30
CA ARG A 184 5.35 3.33 -7.63
C ARG A 184 4.10 2.56 -8.06
N GLU A 185 4.04 2.27 -9.35
CA GLU A 185 3.01 1.38 -9.88
C GLU A 185 3.29 -0.07 -9.43
N GLY A 186 2.36 -0.63 -8.64
CA GLY A 186 2.45 -1.98 -8.10
C GLY A 186 3.54 -2.15 -7.04
N ARG A 187 3.61 -3.35 -6.46
CA ARG A 187 4.56 -3.71 -5.40
C ARG A 187 5.97 -3.93 -5.96
N ALA A 188 7.01 -3.46 -5.27
CA ALA A 188 8.40 -3.86 -5.51
C ALA A 188 8.57 -5.31 -5.02
N LYS A 189 8.63 -6.27 -5.96
CA LYS A 189 8.67 -7.70 -5.60
C LYS A 189 9.99 -8.16 -5.02
N ASP A 190 11.03 -7.40 -5.26
CA ASP A 190 12.37 -7.56 -4.70
C ASP A 190 12.64 -6.64 -3.50
N SER A 191 11.64 -5.85 -3.12
CA SER A 191 11.76 -4.82 -2.07
C SER A 191 12.87 -3.78 -2.33
N ASP A 192 13.33 -3.60 -3.58
CA ASP A 192 14.08 -2.41 -3.97
C ASP A 192 13.09 -1.27 -4.25
N ASP A 193 12.76 -0.58 -3.19
CA ASP A 193 11.71 0.45 -3.20
C ASP A 193 12.27 1.75 -3.76
N ARG A 194 11.76 2.15 -4.93
CA ARG A 194 12.16 3.38 -5.63
C ARG A 194 10.94 4.18 -6.04
N THR A 195 10.96 5.46 -5.75
CA THR A 195 9.90 6.39 -6.15
C THR A 195 9.90 6.60 -7.66
N GLN A 196 8.79 6.27 -8.31
CA GLN A 196 8.63 6.55 -9.73
C GLN A 196 8.31 8.02 -9.95
N LYS A 197 9.15 8.69 -10.73
CA LYS A 197 8.95 10.12 -11.11
C LYS A 197 7.58 10.39 -11.72
N SER A 198 7.03 9.43 -12.45
CA SER A 198 5.69 9.54 -13.06
C SER A 198 4.59 9.79 -12.02
N ILE A 199 4.74 9.27 -10.80
CA ILE A 199 3.78 9.54 -9.70
C ILE A 199 3.87 11.02 -9.29
N LEU A 200 5.06 11.55 -9.07
CA LEU A 200 5.26 12.96 -8.72
C LEU A 200 4.84 13.90 -9.87
N GLN A 201 5.13 13.51 -11.10
CA GLN A 201 4.71 14.25 -12.29
C GLN A 201 3.19 14.32 -12.40
N MET A 202 2.51 13.21 -12.13
CA MET A 202 1.05 13.16 -12.07
C MET A 202 0.52 14.06 -10.95
N MET A 203 1.06 13.97 -9.73
CA MET A 203 0.64 14.80 -8.60
C MET A 203 0.78 16.30 -8.90
N ALA A 204 1.82 16.71 -9.61
CA ALA A 204 2.07 18.11 -9.98
C ALA A 204 1.25 18.59 -11.19
N MET A 205 0.35 17.80 -11.75
CA MET A 205 -0.53 18.23 -12.86
C MET A 205 -1.71 19.09 -12.37
N GLY A 206 -2.20 18.85 -11.16
CA GLY A 206 -3.20 19.65 -10.46
C GLY A 206 -2.58 20.77 -9.63
N GLY A 207 -3.43 21.48 -8.90
CA GLY A 207 -3.03 22.59 -8.05
C GLY A 207 -2.66 23.86 -8.80
N GLU A 208 -2.21 24.86 -8.06
CA GLU A 208 -1.91 26.21 -8.55
C GLU A 208 -0.43 26.54 -8.35
N GLY A 209 0.13 27.39 -9.21
CA GLY A 209 1.51 27.86 -9.12
C GLY A 209 2.52 26.99 -9.84
N ILE A 210 3.79 27.05 -9.43
CA ILE A 210 4.90 26.23 -9.95
C ILE A 210 4.85 24.81 -9.41
N ILE A 211 5.67 23.90 -9.93
CA ILE A 211 5.68 22.47 -9.54
C ILE A 211 5.86 22.29 -8.02
N ILE A 212 6.79 23.03 -7.42
CA ILE A 212 7.06 22.98 -5.97
C ILE A 212 5.80 23.36 -5.18
N GLU A 213 5.14 24.47 -5.52
CA GLU A 213 3.90 24.93 -4.86
C GLU A 213 2.76 23.93 -4.99
N ARG A 214 2.62 23.30 -6.17
CA ARG A 214 1.60 22.27 -6.40
C ARG A 214 1.82 21.03 -5.55
N LEU A 215 3.06 20.57 -5.43
CA LEU A 215 3.38 19.43 -4.56
C LEU A 215 3.21 19.76 -3.08
N LYS A 216 3.56 20.97 -2.63
CA LYS A 216 3.32 21.44 -1.26
C LYS A 216 1.84 21.45 -0.89
N GLN A 217 0.94 21.76 -1.84
CA GLN A 217 -0.51 21.75 -1.60
C GLN A 217 -1.05 20.33 -1.27
N LEU A 218 -0.27 19.28 -1.52
CA LEU A 218 -0.61 17.90 -1.18
C LEU A 218 -0.06 17.43 0.17
N HIS A 219 0.82 18.20 0.81
CA HIS A 219 1.45 17.86 2.09
C HIS A 219 1.99 16.43 2.10
N LEU A 220 2.99 16.15 1.24
CA LEU A 220 3.53 14.81 1.06
C LEU A 220 4.29 14.35 2.30
N VAL A 221 3.92 13.18 2.83
CA VAL A 221 4.59 12.50 3.94
C VAL A 221 5.13 11.17 3.43
N PRO A 222 6.47 11.00 3.34
CA PRO A 222 7.05 9.70 3.07
C PRO A 222 6.69 8.73 4.21
N LEU A 223 6.16 7.56 3.85
CA LEU A 223 5.74 6.55 4.81
C LEU A 223 6.51 5.26 4.57
N SER A 224 7.30 4.85 5.56
CA SER A 224 8.01 3.57 5.55
C SER A 224 7.13 2.46 6.10
N ILE A 225 6.98 1.36 5.34
CA ILE A 225 6.24 0.16 5.74
C ILE A 225 7.21 -1.01 5.80
N SER A 226 7.36 -1.60 6.98
CA SER A 226 8.27 -2.73 7.23
C SER A 226 7.49 -3.91 7.81
N TYR A 227 7.54 -5.06 7.12
CA TYR A 227 7.04 -6.35 7.58
C TYR A 227 8.23 -7.25 7.91
N GLU A 228 8.22 -7.89 9.09
CA GLU A 228 9.25 -8.88 9.44
C GLU A 228 9.25 -10.06 8.46
N PHE A 229 8.05 -10.51 8.09
CA PHE A 229 7.84 -11.54 7.06
C PHE A 229 6.80 -11.06 6.04
N ASP A 230 7.10 -11.21 4.77
CA ASP A 230 6.16 -10.94 3.69
C ASP A 230 5.39 -12.22 3.34
N PRO A 231 4.09 -12.31 3.65
CA PRO A 231 3.33 -13.53 3.39
C PRO A 231 3.29 -13.95 1.92
N CYS A 232 3.51 -12.99 1.01
CA CYS A 232 3.47 -13.19 -0.44
C CYS A 232 4.86 -13.42 -1.06
N ASP A 233 5.92 -13.59 -0.28
CA ASP A 233 7.29 -13.71 -0.78
C ASP A 233 7.45 -14.86 -1.79
N PHE A 234 6.89 -16.03 -1.50
CA PHE A 234 6.93 -17.20 -2.38
C PHE A 234 6.14 -16.97 -3.69
N LEU A 235 5.03 -16.22 -3.65
CA LEU A 235 4.26 -15.84 -4.85
C LEU A 235 5.04 -14.86 -5.71
N LYS A 236 5.75 -13.92 -5.09
CA LYS A 236 6.62 -12.95 -5.77
C LYS A 236 7.80 -13.66 -6.43
N ALA A 237 8.45 -14.60 -5.73
CA ALA A 237 9.53 -15.42 -6.28
C ALA A 237 9.05 -16.32 -7.44
N LYS A 238 7.88 -16.98 -7.28
CA LYS A 238 7.23 -17.76 -8.34
C LYS A 238 7.02 -16.93 -9.60
N GLU A 239 6.52 -15.71 -9.47
CA GLU A 239 6.31 -14.80 -10.61
C GLU A 239 7.63 -14.44 -11.31
N TYR A 240 8.75 -14.30 -10.59
CA TYR A 240 10.06 -14.07 -11.19
C TYR A 240 10.49 -15.26 -12.06
N GLN A 241 10.34 -16.49 -11.58
CA GLN A 241 10.68 -17.67 -12.38
C GLN A 241 9.77 -17.81 -13.60
N GLN A 242 8.46 -17.63 -13.43
CA GLN A 242 7.51 -17.71 -14.55
C GLN A 242 7.82 -16.68 -15.65
N LYS A 243 8.20 -15.45 -15.27
CA LYS A 243 8.62 -14.43 -16.23
C LYS A 243 9.95 -14.72 -16.91
N ARG A 244 10.89 -15.39 -16.20
CA ARG A 244 12.16 -15.82 -16.75
C ARG A 244 11.98 -16.93 -17.81
N ASP A 245 11.12 -17.90 -17.48
CA ASP A 245 11.02 -19.17 -18.22
C ASP A 245 9.98 -19.11 -19.36
N VAL A 246 9.02 -18.18 -19.29
CA VAL A 246 7.94 -18.07 -20.28
C VAL A 246 7.94 -16.67 -20.90
N GLU A 247 8.30 -16.61 -22.19
CA GLU A 247 8.27 -15.35 -22.94
C GLU A 247 6.85 -14.77 -22.99
N GLY A 248 6.71 -13.49 -22.69
CA GLY A 248 5.41 -12.81 -22.69
C GLY A 248 4.46 -13.21 -21.55
N TRP A 249 4.97 -13.91 -20.53
CA TRP A 249 4.15 -14.30 -19.37
C TRP A 249 3.38 -13.12 -18.76
N LYS A 250 2.11 -13.37 -18.48
CA LYS A 250 1.22 -12.40 -17.81
C LYS A 250 0.49 -13.10 -16.67
N LYS A 251 0.15 -12.33 -15.65
CA LYS A 251 -0.69 -12.80 -14.54
C LYS A 251 -2.02 -13.34 -15.04
N GLY A 252 -2.44 -14.44 -14.46
CA GLY A 252 -3.81 -14.94 -14.59
C GLY A 252 -4.81 -14.10 -13.79
N PRO A 253 -6.12 -14.23 -14.08
CA PRO A 253 -7.17 -13.44 -13.43
C PRO A 253 -7.30 -13.71 -11.92
N MET A 254 -6.80 -14.85 -11.43
CA MET A 254 -6.86 -15.25 -10.02
C MET A 254 -5.59 -14.89 -9.22
N ASP A 255 -4.49 -14.52 -9.86
CA ASP A 255 -3.19 -14.32 -9.18
C ASP A 255 -3.23 -13.17 -8.16
N ASP A 256 -3.92 -12.08 -8.49
CA ASP A 256 -4.08 -10.97 -7.55
C ASP A 256 -5.02 -11.34 -6.38
N LEU A 257 -6.07 -12.12 -6.62
CA LEU A 257 -6.95 -12.61 -5.55
C LEU A 257 -6.21 -13.56 -4.60
N VAL A 258 -5.40 -14.49 -5.13
CA VAL A 258 -4.55 -15.37 -4.32
C VAL A 258 -3.55 -14.55 -3.52
N SER A 259 -2.94 -13.51 -4.12
CA SER A 259 -2.03 -12.61 -3.42
C SER A 259 -2.74 -11.82 -2.30
N MET A 260 -3.97 -11.32 -2.53
CA MET A 260 -4.76 -10.65 -1.51
C MET A 260 -5.09 -11.57 -0.33
N GLN A 261 -5.59 -12.77 -0.59
CA GLN A 261 -5.89 -13.75 0.47
C GLN A 261 -4.65 -14.15 1.26
N THR A 262 -3.55 -14.44 0.57
CA THR A 262 -2.27 -14.80 1.18
C THR A 262 -1.74 -13.65 2.04
N GLY A 263 -1.79 -12.43 1.54
CA GLY A 263 -1.39 -11.23 2.27
C GLY A 263 -2.24 -10.99 3.52
N ILE A 264 -3.56 -11.05 3.40
CA ILE A 264 -4.48 -10.83 4.51
C ILE A 264 -4.25 -11.84 5.64
N PHE A 265 -4.23 -13.14 5.34
CA PHE A 265 -4.26 -14.18 6.36
C PHE A 265 -2.87 -14.76 6.71
N GLY A 266 -1.84 -14.49 5.91
CA GLY A 266 -0.50 -15.02 6.14
C GLY A 266 0.23 -14.36 7.30
N TYR A 267 1.17 -15.11 7.90
CA TYR A 267 1.97 -14.63 9.02
C TYR A 267 2.92 -13.51 8.60
N LYS A 268 2.99 -12.43 9.41
CA LYS A 268 3.73 -11.19 9.11
C LYS A 268 4.88 -10.93 10.08
N GLY A 269 4.94 -11.66 11.21
CA GLY A 269 5.82 -11.29 12.29
C GLY A 269 5.45 -9.91 12.84
N HIS A 270 6.44 -9.07 13.10
CA HIS A 270 6.20 -7.69 13.52
C HIS A 270 5.99 -6.78 12.29
N VAL A 271 5.06 -5.84 12.41
CA VAL A 271 4.74 -4.84 11.37
C VAL A 271 4.99 -3.44 11.92
N HIS A 272 5.70 -2.62 11.17
CA HIS A 272 6.05 -1.27 11.59
C HIS A 272 5.79 -0.26 10.47
N TYR A 273 5.16 0.84 10.84
CA TYR A 273 4.94 2.03 10.01
C TYR A 273 5.72 3.19 10.59
N HIS A 274 6.36 3.98 9.73
CA HIS A 274 7.02 5.23 10.15
C HIS A 274 6.64 6.35 9.19
N ALA A 275 5.98 7.39 9.70
CA ALA A 275 5.70 8.60 8.97
C ALA A 275 6.86 9.60 9.17
N ALA A 276 7.62 9.84 8.12
CA ALA A 276 8.67 10.85 8.11
C ALA A 276 8.07 12.27 8.18
N PRO A 277 8.88 13.31 8.41
CA PRO A 277 8.42 14.69 8.32
C PRO A 277 7.75 14.98 6.96
N CYS A 278 6.70 15.82 6.98
CA CYS A 278 6.14 16.36 5.73
C CYS A 278 7.22 17.11 4.95
N ILE A 279 7.35 16.83 3.66
CA ILE A 279 8.43 17.37 2.84
C ILE A 279 8.23 18.83 2.40
N ASP A 280 7.21 19.53 2.90
CA ASP A 280 6.93 20.93 2.51
C ASP A 280 8.14 21.85 2.76
N GLU A 281 8.79 21.71 3.92
CA GLU A 281 9.99 22.50 4.27
C GLU A 281 11.20 22.13 3.37
N TYR A 282 11.37 20.84 3.06
CA TYR A 282 12.39 20.42 2.11
C TYR A 282 12.16 21.00 0.71
N LEU A 283 10.92 20.99 0.23
CA LEU A 283 10.56 21.55 -1.06
C LEU A 283 10.89 23.06 -1.15
N ASP A 284 10.81 23.81 -0.05
CA ASP A 284 11.19 25.22 0.02
C ASP A 284 12.71 25.46 -0.11
N THR A 285 13.53 24.44 0.09
CA THR A 285 14.99 24.55 -0.10
C THR A 285 15.43 24.35 -1.55
N LEU A 286 14.54 23.89 -2.43
CA LEU A 286 14.87 23.58 -3.80
C LEU A 286 14.83 24.84 -4.68
N ASP A 287 15.76 24.92 -5.64
CA ASP A 287 15.77 25.99 -6.64
C ASP A 287 14.53 25.87 -7.57
N PRO A 288 13.63 26.88 -7.57
CA PRO A 288 12.44 26.86 -8.44
C PRO A 288 12.77 26.88 -9.94
N GLU A 289 13.97 27.32 -10.32
CA GLU A 289 14.44 27.33 -11.70
C GLU A 289 15.17 26.03 -12.11
N MET A 290 15.27 25.06 -11.19
CA MET A 290 15.85 23.75 -11.49
C MET A 290 15.18 23.09 -12.69
N PRO A 291 15.91 22.48 -13.63
CA PRO A 291 15.31 21.75 -14.75
C PRO A 291 14.31 20.72 -14.27
N LYS A 292 13.10 20.71 -14.85
CA LYS A 292 11.97 19.87 -14.43
C LYS A 292 12.35 18.41 -14.18
N GLN A 293 13.18 17.83 -15.04
CA GLN A 293 13.60 16.43 -14.90
C GLN A 293 14.48 16.20 -13.68
N GLU A 294 15.38 17.15 -13.39
CA GLU A 294 16.26 17.14 -12.23
C GLU A 294 15.45 17.35 -10.95
N LEU A 295 14.52 18.30 -10.95
CA LEU A 295 13.64 18.57 -9.82
C LEU A 295 12.88 17.31 -9.38
N PHE A 296 12.25 16.59 -10.30
CA PHE A 296 11.54 15.34 -9.95
C PHE A 296 12.49 14.23 -9.51
N ASN A 297 13.71 14.15 -10.04
CA ASN A 297 14.72 13.20 -9.57
C ASN A 297 15.13 13.52 -8.12
N THR A 298 15.36 14.78 -7.82
CA THR A 298 15.78 15.26 -6.50
C THR A 298 14.69 14.99 -5.46
N ILE A 299 13.43 15.28 -5.78
CA ILE A 299 12.29 15.00 -4.88
C ILE A 299 12.12 13.49 -4.69
N ALA A 300 12.19 12.69 -5.75
CA ALA A 300 12.09 11.24 -5.66
C ALA A 300 13.20 10.64 -4.78
N ALA A 301 14.44 11.12 -4.96
CA ALA A 301 15.58 10.68 -4.15
C ALA A 301 15.41 11.04 -2.67
N HIS A 302 14.85 12.20 -2.36
CA HIS A 302 14.56 12.60 -0.98
C HIS A 302 13.47 11.69 -0.36
N ILE A 303 12.38 11.41 -1.08
CA ILE A 303 11.35 10.47 -0.62
C ILE A 303 11.93 9.08 -0.39
N ASP A 304 12.77 8.59 -1.30
CA ASP A 304 13.45 7.31 -1.15
C ASP A 304 14.37 7.30 0.08
N HIS A 305 15.14 8.39 0.30
CA HIS A 305 15.99 8.54 1.47
C HIS A 305 15.18 8.46 2.77
N GLU A 306 14.07 9.20 2.86
CA GLU A 306 13.20 9.19 4.03
C GLU A 306 12.58 7.80 4.29
N ILE A 307 12.11 7.11 3.25
CA ILE A 307 11.57 5.77 3.38
C ILE A 307 12.66 4.78 3.81
N HIS A 308 13.83 4.81 3.18
CA HIS A 308 14.90 3.85 3.41
C HIS A 308 15.57 4.03 4.77
N SER A 309 15.81 5.28 5.21
CA SER A 309 16.43 5.58 6.50
C SER A 309 15.56 5.19 7.70
N HIS A 310 14.24 5.07 7.47
CA HIS A 310 13.27 4.74 8.52
C HIS A 310 12.71 3.30 8.43
N TYR A 311 13.34 2.42 7.64
CA TYR A 311 12.98 1.01 7.71
C TYR A 311 13.21 0.44 9.11
N ARG A 312 12.23 -0.28 9.62
CA ARG A 312 12.45 -1.22 10.72
C ARG A 312 13.08 -2.48 10.13
N LEU A 313 14.37 -2.64 10.36
CA LEU A 313 15.08 -3.85 9.94
C LEU A 313 14.96 -4.92 11.03
N TYR A 314 14.78 -6.15 10.60
CA TYR A 314 14.64 -7.33 11.46
C TYR A 314 15.83 -8.27 11.26
N PRO A 315 16.15 -9.14 12.23
CA PRO A 315 17.25 -10.09 12.10
C PRO A 315 17.27 -10.86 10.77
N GLY A 316 16.09 -11.28 10.28
CA GLY A 316 15.96 -11.98 8.99
C GLY A 316 16.45 -11.20 7.78
N ASN A 317 16.40 -9.86 7.82
CA ASN A 317 16.91 -9.01 6.74
C ASN A 317 18.43 -9.13 6.62
N TYR A 318 19.14 -9.08 7.74
CA TYR A 318 20.59 -9.21 7.79
C TYR A 318 21.06 -10.63 7.47
N VAL A 319 20.35 -11.65 8.00
CA VAL A 319 20.58 -13.06 7.64
C VAL A 319 20.46 -13.25 6.13
N ALA A 320 19.43 -12.68 5.50
CA ALA A 320 19.24 -12.79 4.06
C ALA A 320 20.40 -12.16 3.28
N LEU A 321 20.91 -11.01 3.72
CA LEU A 321 22.03 -10.33 3.08
C LEU A 321 23.31 -11.16 3.21
N ASP A 322 23.65 -11.64 4.41
CA ASP A 322 24.84 -12.47 4.64
C ASP A 322 24.78 -13.79 3.85
N LEU A 323 23.60 -14.42 3.74
CA LEU A 323 23.43 -15.63 2.94
C LEU A 323 23.61 -15.37 1.44
N LEU A 324 23.12 -14.23 0.92
CA LEU A 324 23.29 -13.88 -0.49
C LEU A 324 24.73 -13.55 -0.86
N GLU A 325 25.44 -12.86 0.03
CA GLU A 325 26.81 -12.40 -0.20
C GLU A 325 27.85 -13.42 0.29
N ASN A 326 27.39 -14.52 0.87
CA ASN A 326 28.24 -15.56 1.47
C ASN A 326 29.26 -14.96 2.45
N THR A 327 28.75 -14.12 3.36
CA THR A 327 29.53 -13.43 4.39
C THR A 327 28.90 -13.61 5.78
N GLU A 328 29.58 -13.11 6.80
CA GLU A 328 29.08 -12.94 8.17
C GLU A 328 29.25 -11.46 8.60
N ALA A 329 29.24 -10.55 7.64
CA ALA A 329 29.52 -9.13 7.89
C ALA A 329 28.49 -8.48 8.83
N HIS A 330 27.29 -9.03 8.91
CA HIS A 330 26.20 -8.55 9.74
C HIS A 330 25.83 -9.49 10.91
N ALA A 331 26.72 -10.42 11.28
CA ALA A 331 26.47 -11.41 12.33
C ALA A 331 26.18 -10.79 13.72
N SER A 332 26.53 -9.51 13.94
CA SER A 332 26.16 -8.78 15.16
C SER A 332 24.69 -8.40 15.25
N GLU A 333 23.96 -8.42 14.14
CA GLU A 333 22.57 -7.96 14.03
C GLU A 333 21.53 -9.09 14.23
N TYR A 334 22.00 -10.34 14.40
CA TYR A 334 21.14 -11.50 14.61
C TYR A 334 21.80 -12.57 15.47
N THR A 335 20.98 -13.37 16.14
CA THR A 335 21.46 -14.55 16.91
C THR A 335 21.45 -15.82 16.03
N PRO A 336 22.15 -16.91 16.44
CA PRO A 336 22.04 -18.22 15.78
C PRO A 336 20.58 -18.72 15.71
N GLU A 337 19.78 -18.43 16.73
CA GLU A 337 18.36 -18.79 16.81
C GLU A 337 17.54 -18.02 15.78
N ASP A 338 17.82 -16.72 15.58
CA ASP A 338 17.17 -15.89 14.55
C ASP A 338 17.49 -16.43 13.15
N LYS A 339 18.76 -16.77 12.92
CA LYS A 339 19.20 -17.38 11.65
C LYS A 339 18.45 -18.68 11.38
N ALA A 340 18.42 -19.58 12.36
CA ALA A 340 17.73 -20.87 12.22
C ALA A 340 16.21 -20.69 11.99
N ARG A 341 15.58 -19.73 12.70
CA ARG A 341 14.16 -19.39 12.53
C ARG A 341 13.88 -18.88 11.13
N PHE A 342 14.70 -17.96 10.63
CA PHE A 342 14.56 -17.40 9.30
C PHE A 342 14.79 -18.44 8.20
N GLU A 343 15.84 -19.25 8.29
CA GLU A 343 16.12 -20.32 7.31
C GLU A 343 14.98 -21.35 7.27
N LYS A 344 14.43 -21.72 8.43
CA LYS A 344 13.26 -22.60 8.51
C LYS A 344 12.03 -21.98 7.84
N TYR A 345 11.81 -20.67 8.05
CA TYR A 345 10.72 -19.93 7.41
C TYR A 345 10.88 -19.94 5.89
N ILE A 346 12.07 -19.60 5.37
CA ILE A 346 12.36 -19.59 3.92
C ILE A 346 12.15 -20.97 3.30
N ALA A 347 12.62 -22.05 3.95
CA ALA A 347 12.40 -23.42 3.50
C ALA A 347 10.89 -23.74 3.41
N GLY A 348 10.09 -23.29 4.38
CA GLY A 348 8.63 -23.42 4.35
C GLY A 348 7.96 -22.64 3.23
N GLN A 349 8.45 -21.44 2.91
CA GLN A 349 7.93 -20.64 1.79
C GLN A 349 8.30 -21.25 0.44
N LEU A 350 9.52 -21.72 0.27
CA LEU A 350 9.95 -22.46 -0.93
C LEU A 350 9.10 -23.71 -1.18
N ALA A 351 8.76 -24.45 -0.13
CA ALA A 351 7.93 -25.65 -0.24
C ALA A 351 6.52 -25.39 -0.80
N LYS A 352 5.99 -24.17 -0.63
CA LYS A 352 4.68 -23.76 -1.17
C LYS A 352 4.69 -23.49 -2.68
N ILE A 353 5.87 -23.37 -3.29
CA ILE A 353 5.97 -23.03 -4.72
C ILE A 353 5.79 -24.29 -5.54
N GLU A 354 4.72 -24.34 -6.30
CA GLU A 354 4.44 -25.40 -7.28
C GLU A 354 4.70 -24.86 -8.69
N LEU A 355 5.73 -25.41 -9.35
CA LEU A 355 6.10 -25.17 -10.74
C LEU A 355 6.60 -26.48 -11.37
N PRO A 356 6.30 -26.77 -12.65
CA PRO A 356 6.76 -27.98 -13.31
C PRO A 356 8.30 -28.14 -13.28
N ASP A 357 9.02 -27.07 -13.63
CA ASP A 357 10.49 -27.02 -13.68
C ASP A 357 11.01 -26.08 -12.59
N LYS A 358 10.68 -26.39 -11.33
CA LYS A 358 11.03 -25.57 -10.18
C LYS A 358 12.54 -25.45 -10.01
N ASP A 359 13.06 -24.23 -10.19
CA ASP A 359 14.45 -23.87 -9.92
C ASP A 359 14.59 -23.36 -8.48
N GLU A 360 14.86 -24.29 -7.56
CA GLU A 360 14.86 -23.97 -6.12
C GLU A 360 15.97 -22.99 -5.74
N ALA A 361 17.13 -23.04 -6.41
CA ALA A 361 18.24 -22.11 -6.16
C ALA A 361 17.87 -20.70 -6.57
N PHE A 362 17.29 -20.52 -7.76
CA PHE A 362 16.81 -19.23 -8.24
C PHE A 362 15.70 -18.67 -7.35
N LEU A 363 14.71 -19.48 -7.00
CA LEU A 363 13.60 -19.07 -6.13
C LEU A 363 14.09 -18.64 -4.76
N LYS A 364 15.02 -19.39 -4.17
CA LYS A 364 15.66 -19.03 -2.89
C LYS A 364 16.40 -17.70 -2.99
N GLU A 365 17.18 -17.49 -4.05
CA GLU A 365 17.86 -16.22 -4.32
C GLU A 365 16.85 -15.06 -4.36
N LYS A 366 15.70 -15.21 -5.08
CA LYS A 366 14.71 -14.14 -5.19
C LYS A 366 14.04 -13.82 -3.85
N ILE A 367 13.72 -14.84 -3.04
CA ILE A 367 13.18 -14.60 -1.70
C ILE A 367 14.23 -13.89 -0.83
N LEU A 368 15.47 -14.38 -0.79
CA LEU A 368 16.53 -13.73 -0.01
C LEU A 368 16.78 -12.29 -0.46
N THR A 369 16.78 -12.01 -1.77
CA THR A 369 16.93 -10.66 -2.33
C THR A 369 15.86 -9.71 -1.78
N MET A 370 14.61 -10.16 -1.68
CA MET A 370 13.50 -9.37 -1.13
C MET A 370 13.74 -8.96 0.33
N TYR A 371 14.32 -9.84 1.14
CA TYR A 371 14.64 -9.53 2.53
C TYR A 371 15.95 -8.73 2.69
N ALA A 372 16.91 -8.89 1.76
CA ALA A 372 18.21 -8.21 1.82
C ALA A 372 18.15 -6.76 1.33
N ASN A 373 17.32 -6.46 0.32
CA ASN A 373 17.28 -5.11 -0.28
C ASN A 373 16.92 -3.99 0.71
N PRO A 374 16.01 -4.18 1.70
CA PRO A 374 15.81 -3.15 2.74
C PRO A 374 17.09 -2.80 3.50
N VAL A 375 17.98 -3.77 3.80
CA VAL A 375 19.28 -3.50 4.44
C VAL A 375 20.19 -2.71 3.49
N ARG A 376 20.29 -3.13 2.22
CA ARG A 376 21.10 -2.43 1.22
C ARG A 376 20.66 -0.98 1.05
N ASN A 377 19.35 -0.77 0.95
CA ASN A 377 18.77 0.57 0.82
C ASN A 377 19.04 1.41 2.07
N PHE A 378 18.86 0.85 3.27
CA PHE A 378 19.18 1.53 4.53
C PHE A 378 20.65 1.89 4.64
N LEU A 379 21.57 0.98 4.32
CA LEU A 379 23.00 1.26 4.35
C LEU A 379 23.43 2.34 3.35
N ALA A 380 22.72 2.45 2.22
CA ALA A 380 22.97 3.49 1.22
C ALA A 380 22.54 4.90 1.69
N THR A 381 21.80 5.02 2.80
CA THR A 381 21.41 6.33 3.40
C THR A 381 22.43 6.84 4.42
N LYS A 382 23.43 6.01 4.79
CA LYS A 382 24.49 6.37 5.75
C LYS A 382 25.67 7.02 5.04
#